data_acbe1d1da92b908110a772a4312eccb5
#
_entry.id   acbe1d1da92b908110a772a4312eccb5
#
_cell.length_a   1.000
_cell.length_b   1.000
_cell.length_c   1.000
_cell.angle_alpha   90.00
_cell.angle_beta   90.00
_cell.angle_gamma   90.00
#
_symmetry.space_group_name_H-M   'P 1'
#
loop_
_entity.id
_entity.type
_entity.pdbx_description
1 polymer ?
#
loop_
_entity_poly.entity_id
_entity_poly.type
_entity_poly.pdbx_seq_one_letter_code
_entity_poly.pdbx_strand_id
1 'polypeptide(L)'
;MENVQYDAETLEFLEICDHFSALQNELGYDSIWSIDDAGKVGLDFKIFSDKQRLVRYEYIRDDATQEELMLDMKDGGKRASAEVTMFAIDGSIKSLWFAAESCIRQSGTHHRYIEGFDVCEDGSLELVTGS
;
A
#
# COMPACT_ATOMS: atom_id res chain seq x y z
N MET A 1 -16.64 -0.15 35.28
CA MET A 1 -16.21 0.13 33.93
C MET A 1 -15.05 1.12 33.98
N GLU A 2 -13.91 0.70 33.54
CA GLU A 2 -12.73 1.56 33.55
C GLU A 2 -12.79 2.55 32.39
N ASN A 3 -12.60 3.82 32.71
CA ASN A 3 -12.44 4.85 31.69
C ASN A 3 -10.99 4.87 31.23
N VAL A 4 -10.75 4.40 30.03
CA VAL A 4 -9.43 4.48 29.43
C VAL A 4 -9.26 5.90 28.90
N GLN A 5 -8.27 6.60 29.44
CA GLN A 5 -7.91 7.92 28.92
C GLN A 5 -6.70 7.77 27.99
N TYR A 6 -6.85 8.29 26.79
CA TYR A 6 -5.78 8.35 25.82
C TYR A 6 -5.16 9.75 25.84
N ASP A 7 -3.86 9.86 25.58
CA ASP A 7 -3.23 11.15 25.37
C ASP A 7 -3.67 11.77 24.02
N ALA A 8 -3.30 13.02 23.78
CA ALA A 8 -3.71 13.74 22.58
C ALA A 8 -3.20 13.08 21.29
N GLU A 9 -1.97 12.57 21.29
CA GLU A 9 -1.37 11.89 20.14
C GLU A 9 -2.12 10.60 19.82
N THR A 10 -2.46 9.81 20.84
CA THR A 10 -3.19 8.56 20.67
C THR A 10 -4.59 8.81 20.12
N LEU A 11 -5.29 9.85 20.65
CA LEU A 11 -6.61 10.21 20.15
C LEU A 11 -6.56 10.66 18.68
N GLU A 12 -5.56 11.45 18.32
CA GLU A 12 -5.37 11.88 16.93
C GLU A 12 -5.10 10.69 16.00
N PHE A 13 -4.26 9.75 16.41
CA PHE A 13 -3.99 8.54 15.67
C PHE A 13 -5.24 7.70 15.44
N LEU A 14 -6.06 7.52 16.50
CA LEU A 14 -7.32 6.77 16.40
C LEU A 14 -8.30 7.44 15.45
N GLU A 15 -8.39 8.76 15.45
CA GLU A 15 -9.24 9.49 14.53
C GLU A 15 -8.79 9.33 13.08
N ILE A 16 -7.49 9.32 12.81
CA ILE A 16 -6.93 9.07 11.48
C ILE A 16 -7.28 7.65 11.02
N CYS A 17 -7.10 6.66 11.89
CA CYS A 17 -7.45 5.27 11.59
C CYS A 17 -8.94 5.13 11.26
N ASP A 18 -9.81 5.76 12.06
CA ASP A 18 -11.25 5.73 11.81
C ASP A 18 -11.62 6.39 10.49
N HIS A 19 -10.97 7.50 10.15
CA HIS A 19 -11.20 8.20 8.90
C HIS A 19 -10.88 7.31 7.69
N PHE A 20 -9.71 6.67 7.67
CA PHE A 20 -9.33 5.81 6.57
C PHE A 20 -10.11 4.49 6.55
N SER A 21 -10.53 3.97 7.69
CA SER A 21 -11.42 2.81 7.74
C SER A 21 -12.78 3.12 7.12
N ALA A 22 -13.33 4.29 7.39
CA ALA A 22 -14.59 4.72 6.79
C ALA A 22 -14.46 4.86 5.28
N LEU A 23 -13.36 5.42 4.80
CA LEU A 23 -13.08 5.54 3.36
C LEU A 23 -12.91 4.17 2.70
N GLN A 24 -12.23 3.23 3.37
CA GLN A 24 -12.08 1.86 2.88
C GLN A 24 -13.44 1.20 2.67
N ASN A 25 -14.33 1.32 3.64
CA ASN A 25 -15.68 0.76 3.56
C ASN A 25 -16.50 1.41 2.44
N GLU A 26 -16.41 2.73 2.31
CA GLU A 26 -17.09 3.47 1.25
C GLU A 26 -16.62 3.05 -0.13
N LEU A 27 -15.31 2.88 -0.31
CA LEU A 27 -14.71 2.47 -1.58
C LEU A 27 -14.87 0.97 -1.87
N GLY A 28 -15.17 0.16 -0.86
CA GLY A 28 -15.26 -1.30 -0.99
C GLY A 28 -13.91 -1.96 -1.20
N TYR A 29 -12.85 -1.40 -0.66
CA TYR A 29 -11.49 -1.91 -0.82
C TYR A 29 -11.14 -2.96 0.23
N ASP A 30 -10.33 -3.94 -0.18
CA ASP A 30 -9.75 -4.93 0.71
C ASP A 30 -8.48 -4.40 1.38
N SER A 31 -7.75 -3.50 0.72
CA SER A 31 -6.55 -2.90 1.27
C SER A 31 -6.86 -1.81 2.29
N ILE A 32 -5.91 -1.60 3.19
CA ILE A 32 -6.03 -0.62 4.26
C ILE A 32 -4.94 0.43 4.05
N TRP A 33 -5.35 1.69 3.96
CA TRP A 33 -4.42 2.81 3.86
C TRP A 33 -3.81 3.05 5.24
N SER A 34 -2.52 2.78 5.39
CA SER A 34 -1.81 2.93 6.65
C SER A 34 -0.73 4.02 6.63
N ILE A 35 -0.67 4.79 5.55
CA ILE A 35 0.28 5.89 5.43
C ILE A 35 -0.22 7.08 6.24
N ASP A 36 0.60 7.52 7.19
CA ASP A 36 0.23 8.55 8.17
C ASP A 36 0.64 9.97 7.76
N ASP A 37 1.19 10.15 6.57
CA ASP A 37 1.75 11.44 6.15
C ASP A 37 0.71 12.53 5.91
N ALA A 38 -0.50 12.13 5.58
CA ALA A 38 -1.53 13.04 5.13
C ALA A 38 -2.44 13.55 6.25
N GLY A 39 -2.34 12.99 7.45
CA GLY A 39 -3.23 13.36 8.55
C GLY A 39 -4.70 13.15 8.22
N LYS A 40 -5.56 14.06 8.65
CA LYS A 40 -7.00 13.98 8.41
C LYS A 40 -7.37 14.69 7.12
N VAL A 41 -6.89 14.20 6.00
CA VAL A 41 -7.12 14.82 4.70
C VAL A 41 -8.03 13.95 3.83
N GLY A 42 -8.62 14.55 2.83
CA GLY A 42 -9.50 13.84 1.91
C GLY A 42 -8.75 13.07 0.83
N LEU A 43 -9.50 12.29 0.06
CA LEU A 43 -8.97 11.47 -1.03
C LEU A 43 -8.27 12.28 -2.13
N ASP A 44 -8.60 13.56 -2.25
CA ASP A 44 -8.02 14.45 -3.26
C ASP A 44 -6.66 15.03 -2.85
N PHE A 45 -6.24 14.78 -1.61
CA PHE A 45 -4.95 15.28 -1.14
C PHE A 45 -3.81 14.64 -1.94
N LYS A 46 -2.87 15.47 -2.38
CA LYS A 46 -1.75 15.04 -3.21
C LYS A 46 -0.51 14.77 -2.37
N ILE A 47 -0.09 13.52 -2.34
CA ILE A 47 1.17 13.11 -1.71
C ILE A 47 2.32 13.32 -2.70
N PHE A 48 2.06 13.02 -3.97
CA PHE A 48 2.98 13.26 -5.08
C PHE A 48 2.39 14.29 -6.04
N SER A 49 3.15 14.65 -7.07
CA SER A 49 2.71 15.62 -8.07
C SER A 49 1.51 15.10 -8.89
N ASP A 50 0.89 15.99 -9.66
CA ASP A 50 -0.22 15.66 -10.57
C ASP A 50 0.15 14.71 -11.72
N LYS A 51 1.41 14.39 -11.83
CA LYS A 51 1.91 13.55 -12.90
C LYS A 51 1.41 12.12 -12.76
N GLN A 52 0.98 11.53 -13.88
CA GLN A 52 0.69 10.10 -13.95
C GLN A 52 1.95 9.28 -13.66
N ARG A 53 1.82 8.25 -12.86
CA ARG A 53 2.94 7.37 -12.49
C ARG A 53 2.53 5.92 -12.54
N LEU A 54 3.45 5.07 -12.97
CA LEU A 54 3.28 3.63 -12.87
C LEU A 54 3.52 3.20 -11.43
N VAL A 55 2.57 2.47 -10.85
CA VAL A 55 2.73 1.81 -9.56
C VAL A 55 3.10 0.36 -9.83
N ARG A 56 4.19 -0.09 -9.24
CA ARG A 56 4.72 -1.44 -9.39
C ARG A 56 4.64 -2.17 -8.06
N TYR A 57 4.24 -3.43 -8.10
CA TYR A 57 4.16 -4.27 -6.90
C TYR A 57 4.82 -5.60 -7.17
N GLU A 58 5.94 -5.84 -6.50
CA GLU A 58 6.66 -7.11 -6.54
C GLU A 58 6.26 -7.94 -5.32
N TYR A 59 5.96 -9.19 -5.55
CA TYR A 59 5.49 -10.10 -4.50
C TYR A 59 6.01 -11.51 -4.75
N ILE A 60 6.01 -12.33 -3.71
CA ILE A 60 6.35 -13.75 -3.82
C ILE A 60 5.12 -14.50 -4.33
N ARG A 61 5.28 -15.26 -5.42
CA ARG A 61 4.18 -16.04 -6.00
C ARG A 61 3.72 -17.12 -5.05
N ASP A 62 2.41 -17.38 -5.02
CA ASP A 62 1.83 -18.44 -4.18
C ASP A 62 2.34 -19.83 -4.57
N ASP A 63 2.67 -20.04 -5.84
CA ASP A 63 3.20 -21.31 -6.36
C ASP A 63 4.73 -21.38 -6.34
N ALA A 64 5.40 -20.42 -5.71
CA ALA A 64 6.84 -20.44 -5.56
C ALA A 64 7.30 -21.65 -4.76
N THR A 65 8.29 -22.35 -5.30
CA THR A 65 8.84 -23.54 -4.62
C THR A 65 9.89 -23.13 -3.58
N GLN A 66 10.11 -23.99 -2.60
CA GLN A 66 11.16 -23.78 -1.61
C GLN A 66 12.54 -23.73 -2.27
N GLU A 67 12.77 -24.52 -3.31
CA GLU A 67 14.00 -24.49 -4.09
C GLU A 67 14.24 -23.14 -4.74
N GLU A 68 13.20 -22.56 -5.36
CA GLU A 68 13.26 -21.23 -5.96
C GLU A 68 13.61 -20.17 -4.92
N LEU A 69 12.94 -20.21 -3.75
CA LEU A 69 13.20 -19.27 -2.67
C LEU A 69 14.64 -19.38 -2.16
N MET A 70 15.15 -20.60 -1.99
CA MET A 70 16.51 -20.83 -1.53
C MET A 70 17.54 -20.34 -2.55
N LEU A 71 17.31 -20.58 -3.83
CA LEU A 71 18.18 -20.10 -4.91
C LEU A 71 18.19 -18.57 -4.98
N ASP A 72 17.03 -17.95 -4.83
CA ASP A 72 16.93 -16.48 -4.81
C ASP A 72 17.71 -15.88 -3.64
N MET A 73 17.63 -16.49 -2.47
CA MET A 73 18.41 -16.06 -1.31
C MET A 73 19.92 -16.19 -1.54
N LYS A 74 20.33 -17.19 -2.30
CA LYS A 74 21.73 -17.46 -2.55
C LYS A 74 22.35 -16.54 -3.60
N ASP A 75 21.62 -16.28 -4.69
CA ASP A 75 22.17 -15.55 -5.84
C ASP A 75 21.51 -14.19 -6.09
N GLY A 76 20.54 -13.78 -5.24
CA GLY A 76 19.82 -12.52 -5.43
C GLY A 76 18.86 -12.50 -6.59
N GLY A 77 18.47 -13.67 -7.10
CA GLY A 77 17.51 -13.79 -8.18
C GLY A 77 16.08 -13.54 -7.76
N LYS A 78 15.17 -13.61 -8.71
CA LYS A 78 13.75 -13.33 -8.53
C LYS A 78 12.85 -14.43 -9.11
N ARG A 79 13.28 -15.68 -9.01
CA ARG A 79 12.54 -16.83 -9.55
C ARG A 79 11.19 -17.00 -8.88
N ALA A 80 11.14 -16.73 -7.57
CA ALA A 80 9.93 -16.88 -6.75
C ALA A 80 9.02 -15.65 -6.82
N SER A 81 9.48 -14.56 -7.44
CA SER A 81 8.77 -13.28 -7.47
C SER A 81 7.98 -13.10 -8.76
N ALA A 82 6.95 -12.28 -8.67
CA ALA A 82 6.22 -11.75 -9.81
C ALA A 82 5.96 -10.27 -9.59
N GLU A 83 5.61 -9.55 -10.63
CA GLU A 83 5.31 -8.13 -10.56
C GLU A 83 3.98 -7.84 -11.25
N VAL A 84 3.16 -7.02 -10.62
CA VAL A 84 1.95 -6.45 -11.22
C VAL A 84 2.10 -4.92 -11.22
N THR A 85 1.43 -4.28 -12.17
CA THR A 85 1.51 -2.83 -12.33
C THR A 85 0.13 -2.24 -12.55
N MET A 86 -0.02 -0.98 -12.14
CA MET A 86 -1.22 -0.18 -12.39
C MET A 86 -0.84 1.29 -12.42
N PHE A 87 -1.42 2.06 -13.33
CA PHE A 87 -1.18 3.49 -13.38
C PHE A 87 -2.01 4.22 -12.31
N ALA A 88 -1.35 5.10 -11.56
CA ALA A 88 -2.02 6.14 -10.79
C ALA A 88 -2.07 7.39 -11.68
N ILE A 89 -3.27 7.93 -11.91
CA ILE A 89 -3.44 9.05 -12.84
C ILE A 89 -2.85 10.35 -12.32
N ASP A 90 -2.70 10.45 -10.99
CA ASP A 90 -2.02 11.56 -10.32
C ASP A 90 -1.48 11.08 -8.96
N GLY A 91 -0.90 11.99 -8.20
CA GLY A 91 -0.33 11.67 -6.89
C GLY A 91 -1.30 11.80 -5.71
N SER A 92 -2.61 11.82 -5.96
CA SER A 92 -3.61 11.89 -4.89
C SER A 92 -3.77 10.55 -4.16
N ILE A 93 -4.24 10.61 -2.91
CA ILE A 93 -4.55 9.40 -2.13
C ILE A 93 -5.52 8.52 -2.92
N LYS A 94 -6.54 9.10 -3.52
CA LYS A 94 -7.54 8.38 -4.32
C LYS A 94 -6.90 7.56 -5.42
N SER A 95 -6.04 8.18 -6.22
CA SER A 95 -5.40 7.51 -7.36
C SER A 95 -4.38 6.47 -6.91
N LEU A 96 -3.60 6.78 -5.89
CA LEU A 96 -2.61 5.85 -5.35
C LEU A 96 -3.26 4.64 -4.68
N TRP A 97 -4.32 4.86 -3.92
CA TRP A 97 -5.04 3.77 -3.26
C TRP A 97 -5.73 2.87 -4.29
N PHE A 98 -6.34 3.45 -5.32
CA PHE A 98 -6.91 2.68 -6.42
C PHE A 98 -5.86 1.80 -7.09
N ALA A 99 -4.70 2.36 -7.41
CA ALA A 99 -3.61 1.61 -8.04
C ALA A 99 -3.09 0.50 -7.12
N ALA A 100 -2.90 0.80 -5.83
CA ALA A 100 -2.45 -0.17 -4.84
C ALA A 100 -3.47 -1.30 -4.65
N GLU A 101 -4.76 -0.97 -4.53
CA GLU A 101 -5.84 -1.96 -4.42
C GLU A 101 -5.83 -2.90 -5.62
N SER A 102 -5.70 -2.35 -6.83
CA SER A 102 -5.64 -3.14 -8.05
C SER A 102 -4.46 -4.09 -8.07
N CYS A 103 -3.29 -3.60 -7.67
CA CYS A 103 -2.08 -4.44 -7.58
C CYS A 103 -2.22 -5.56 -6.55
N ILE A 104 -2.74 -5.23 -5.38
CA ILE A 104 -2.93 -6.22 -4.29
C ILE A 104 -3.91 -7.30 -4.74
N ARG A 105 -5.03 -6.94 -5.35
CA ARG A 105 -6.01 -7.92 -5.86
C ARG A 105 -5.43 -8.80 -6.95
N GLN A 106 -4.71 -8.24 -7.89
CA GLN A 106 -4.08 -8.99 -8.97
C GLN A 106 -3.02 -9.97 -8.45
N SER A 107 -2.29 -9.58 -7.40
CA SER A 107 -1.25 -10.42 -6.82
C SER A 107 -1.81 -11.61 -6.05
N GLY A 108 -3.01 -11.47 -5.49
CA GLY A 108 -3.61 -12.49 -4.61
C GLY A 108 -2.91 -12.63 -3.26
N THR A 109 -2.05 -11.68 -2.88
CA THR A 109 -1.32 -11.74 -1.61
C THR A 109 -2.22 -11.41 -0.43
N HIS A 110 -1.77 -11.80 0.77
CA HIS A 110 -2.47 -11.50 2.02
C HIS A 110 -2.00 -10.18 2.68
N HIS A 111 -1.05 -9.51 2.08
CA HIS A 111 -0.54 -8.23 2.58
C HIS A 111 -1.51 -7.11 2.18
N ARG A 112 -2.28 -6.62 3.15
CA ARG A 112 -3.36 -5.66 2.90
C ARG A 112 -3.03 -4.23 3.29
N TYR A 113 -1.99 -4.03 4.10
CA TYR A 113 -1.64 -2.70 4.60
C TYR A 113 -0.73 -1.99 3.61
N ILE A 114 -1.19 -0.84 3.13
CA ILE A 114 -0.38 0.02 2.26
C ILE A 114 0.52 0.86 3.17
N GLU A 115 1.80 0.51 3.21
CA GLU A 115 2.77 1.16 4.10
C GLU A 115 3.47 2.34 3.44
N GLY A 116 3.55 2.37 2.13
CA GLY A 116 4.18 3.47 1.43
C GLY A 116 4.41 3.18 -0.05
N PHE A 117 5.04 4.14 -0.69
CA PHE A 117 5.47 4.05 -2.08
C PHE A 117 6.89 4.58 -2.17
N ASP A 118 7.80 3.75 -2.65
CA ASP A 118 9.18 4.17 -2.90
C ASP A 118 9.30 4.70 -4.33
N VAL A 119 9.95 5.85 -4.48
CA VAL A 119 10.17 6.45 -5.79
C VAL A 119 11.38 5.78 -6.45
N CYS A 120 11.15 5.17 -7.62
CA CYS A 120 12.21 4.53 -8.40
C CYS A 120 12.94 5.55 -9.27
N GLU A 121 14.12 5.18 -9.78
CA GLU A 121 14.95 6.05 -10.62
C GLU A 121 14.23 6.51 -11.88
N ASP A 122 13.36 5.68 -12.44
CA ASP A 122 12.58 5.99 -13.63
C ASP A 122 11.34 6.85 -13.35
N GLY A 123 11.10 7.21 -12.10
CA GLY A 123 9.93 7.97 -11.68
C GLY A 123 8.71 7.13 -11.36
N SER A 124 8.76 5.82 -11.54
CA SER A 124 7.69 4.94 -11.10
C SER A 124 7.68 4.82 -9.57
N LEU A 125 6.59 4.29 -9.04
CA LEU A 125 6.42 4.09 -7.60
C LEU A 125 6.38 2.59 -7.31
N GLU A 126 7.16 2.16 -6.32
CA GLU A 126 7.11 0.78 -5.84
C GLU A 126 6.22 0.72 -4.60
N LEU A 127 5.15 -0.07 -4.68
CA LEU A 127 4.22 -0.25 -3.57
C LEU A 127 4.86 -1.11 -2.48
N VAL A 128 4.82 -0.60 -1.25
CA VAL A 128 5.29 -1.32 -0.06
C VAL A 128 4.08 -1.68 0.79
N THR A 129 3.93 -2.97 1.07
CA THR A 129 2.81 -3.49 1.85
C THR A 129 3.29 -4.24 3.08
N GLY A 130 2.41 -4.34 4.06
CA GLY A 130 2.61 -5.12 5.28
C GLY A 130 1.43 -6.04 5.57
N SER A 131 1.62 -6.91 6.52
CA SER A 131 0.61 -7.87 6.96
C SER A 131 -0.02 -7.51 8.29
#